data_db9b30d06e861a6e4462cffcdd840122
#
_entry.id   db9b30d06e861a6e4462cffcdd840122
#
_cell.length_a   1.000
_cell.length_b   1.000
_cell.length_c   1.000
_cell.angle_alpha   90.00
_cell.angle_beta   90.00
_cell.angle_gamma   90.00
#
_symmetry.space_group_name_H-M   'P 1'
#
loop_
_entity.id
_entity.type
_entity.pdbx_description
1 polymer ?
#
loop_
_entity_poly.entity_id
_entity_poly.type
_entity_poly.pdbx_seq_one_letter_code
_entity_poly.pdbx_strand_id
1 'polypeptide(L)'
;QELYEPDIADYALDALARSNVKRVYLLGRRGPAQAAFASGAVKELGELANVDVVVAPEEVTLDPLSEAYIKSGAANEAAKNVETLVGYATRPLAHRDRQIIIRFLVSPVEIIGTDRVEAIKIVKNELYETYDGAVRPRPTGEYEFIPVGLVFRSVGYRGEPLPEVPFNDKWGTIPNDRGRVLT
;
A
#
# COMPACT_ATOMS: atom_id res chain seq x y z
N GLN A 1 20.08 13.36 2.85
CA GLN A 1 21.47 12.87 2.64
C GLN A 1 21.48 11.66 1.72
N GLU A 2 20.57 10.69 1.91
CA GLU A 2 20.48 9.43 1.11
C GLU A 2 20.13 9.67 -0.38
N LEU A 3 19.49 10.77 -0.73
CA LEU A 3 19.13 11.10 -2.12
C LEU A 3 20.27 11.73 -2.93
N TYR A 4 21.39 12.05 -2.30
CA TYR A 4 22.57 12.61 -3.01
C TYR A 4 23.52 11.54 -3.58
N GLU A 5 23.32 10.27 -3.21
CA GLU A 5 24.09 9.13 -3.73
C GLU A 5 23.45 8.41 -4.93
N PRO A 6 22.11 8.33 -5.06
CA PRO A 6 21.45 7.76 -6.24
C PRO A 6 21.48 8.71 -7.44
N ASP A 7 21.38 8.13 -8.63
CA ASP A 7 21.30 8.86 -9.91
C ASP A 7 19.90 9.50 -10.09
N ILE A 8 19.64 10.57 -9.33
CA ILE A 8 18.41 11.37 -9.42
C ILE A 8 18.71 12.70 -10.13
N ALA A 9 17.79 13.16 -10.99
CA ALA A 9 17.94 14.42 -11.69
C ALA A 9 17.98 15.61 -10.70
N ASP A 10 18.93 16.55 -10.87
CA ASP A 10 19.18 17.66 -9.96
C ASP A 10 17.93 18.50 -9.67
N TYR A 11 17.11 18.78 -10.69
CA TYR A 11 15.87 19.54 -10.50
C TYR A 11 14.84 18.80 -9.61
N ALA A 12 14.81 17.49 -9.64
CA ALA A 12 13.95 16.67 -8.77
C ALA A 12 14.49 16.67 -7.34
N LEU A 13 15.82 16.54 -7.18
CA LEU A 13 16.50 16.61 -5.90
C LEU A 13 16.24 17.94 -5.19
N ASP A 14 16.37 19.07 -5.93
CA ASP A 14 16.08 20.41 -5.42
C ASP A 14 14.62 20.59 -4.97
N ALA A 15 13.68 20.04 -5.71
CA ALA A 15 12.26 20.07 -5.36
C ALA A 15 11.96 19.24 -4.11
N LEU A 16 12.55 18.05 -4.00
CA LEU A 16 12.40 17.16 -2.84
C LEU A 16 13.07 17.75 -1.59
N ALA A 17 14.23 18.37 -1.72
CA ALA A 17 14.94 19.02 -0.61
C ALA A 17 14.11 20.16 0.02
N ARG A 18 13.32 20.86 -0.79
CA ARG A 18 12.42 21.95 -0.36
C ARG A 18 11.02 21.48 0.02
N SER A 19 10.75 20.18 -0.04
CA SER A 19 9.44 19.60 0.24
C SER A 19 9.03 19.76 1.70
N ASN A 20 7.83 20.27 1.93
CA ASN A 20 7.21 20.40 3.25
C ASN A 20 6.36 19.16 3.63
N VAL A 21 6.47 18.05 2.90
CA VAL A 21 5.76 16.82 3.23
C VAL A 21 6.26 16.30 4.57
N LYS A 22 5.34 16.18 5.53
CA LYS A 22 5.61 15.67 6.89
C LYS A 22 5.02 14.29 7.12
N ARG A 23 3.91 13.97 6.46
CA ARG A 23 3.20 12.70 6.62
C ARG A 23 2.92 12.08 5.27
N VAL A 24 3.20 10.79 5.16
CA VAL A 24 2.88 9.96 4.00
C VAL A 24 1.96 8.84 4.48
N TYR A 25 0.76 8.76 3.94
CA TYR A 25 -0.19 7.69 4.25
C TYR A 25 -0.08 6.59 3.19
N LEU A 26 0.17 5.36 3.62
CA LEU A 26 0.06 4.16 2.80
C LEU A 26 -1.27 3.49 3.11
N LEU A 27 -2.19 3.51 2.15
CA LEU A 27 -3.56 3.02 2.34
C LEU A 27 -3.74 1.66 1.65
N GLY A 28 -3.97 0.61 2.42
CA GLY A 28 -4.25 -0.74 1.94
C GLY A 28 -5.73 -1.10 2.09
N ARG A 29 -6.38 -1.52 1.00
CA ARG A 29 -7.82 -1.89 1.03
C ARG A 29 -8.11 -3.23 1.71
N ARG A 30 -7.12 -4.08 1.87
CA ARG A 30 -7.18 -5.35 2.58
C ARG A 30 -6.36 -5.28 3.87
N GLY A 31 -6.38 -6.37 4.64
CA GLY A 31 -5.61 -6.47 5.87
C GLY A 31 -4.10 -6.65 5.64
N PRO A 32 -3.30 -6.58 6.73
CA PRO A 32 -1.85 -6.70 6.65
C PRO A 32 -1.39 -8.06 6.11
N ALA A 33 -2.16 -9.14 6.35
CA ALA A 33 -1.87 -10.48 5.83
C ALA A 33 -2.05 -10.61 4.31
N GLN A 34 -2.85 -9.75 3.68
CA GLN A 34 -3.09 -9.73 2.24
C GLN A 34 -2.35 -8.59 1.53
N ALA A 35 -1.52 -7.85 2.24
CA ALA A 35 -0.72 -6.77 1.65
C ALA A 35 0.33 -7.34 0.68
N ALA A 36 0.40 -6.76 -0.51
CA ALA A 36 1.33 -7.19 -1.56
C ALA A 36 2.69 -6.49 -1.43
N PHE A 37 3.23 -6.42 -0.22
CA PHE A 37 4.56 -5.88 0.02
C PHE A 37 5.63 -6.95 -0.23
N ALA A 38 6.73 -6.56 -0.86
CA ALA A 38 7.95 -7.33 -0.74
C ALA A 38 8.49 -7.16 0.69
N SER A 39 8.85 -8.26 1.36
CA SER A 39 9.28 -8.22 2.77
C SER A 39 10.50 -7.32 2.99
N GLY A 40 11.42 -7.24 2.02
CA GLY A 40 12.53 -6.29 2.04
C GLY A 40 12.07 -4.85 2.10
N ALA A 41 11.15 -4.45 1.21
CA ALA A 41 10.65 -3.09 1.13
C ALA A 41 9.97 -2.61 2.44
N VAL A 42 9.22 -3.51 3.11
CA VAL A 42 8.61 -3.15 4.41
C VAL A 42 9.68 -2.92 5.47
N LYS A 43 10.74 -3.73 5.51
CA LYS A 43 11.86 -3.56 6.44
C LYS A 43 12.64 -2.27 6.20
N GLU A 44 12.92 -1.95 4.94
CA GLU A 44 13.62 -0.73 4.54
C GLU A 44 12.91 0.54 5.03
N LEU A 45 11.58 0.56 5.11
CA LEU A 45 10.84 1.69 5.69
C LEU A 45 11.29 2.00 7.13
N GLY A 46 11.60 0.96 7.90
CA GLY A 46 12.07 1.10 9.28
C GLY A 46 13.52 1.57 9.42
N GLU A 47 14.30 1.49 8.36
CA GLU A 47 15.72 1.89 8.31
C GLU A 47 15.90 3.35 7.91
N LEU A 48 14.83 4.02 7.44
CA LEU A 48 14.87 5.44 7.07
C LEU A 48 15.28 6.33 8.26
N ALA A 49 16.37 7.08 8.10
CA ALA A 49 17.05 7.78 9.18
C ALA A 49 16.20 8.83 9.90
N ASN A 50 15.34 9.57 9.19
CA ASN A 50 14.61 10.73 9.72
C ASN A 50 13.08 10.57 9.63
N VAL A 51 12.60 9.34 9.70
CA VAL A 51 11.18 9.01 9.53
C VAL A 51 10.73 8.05 10.63
N ASP A 52 9.60 8.30 11.25
CA ASP A 52 8.90 7.31 12.07
C ASP A 52 7.91 6.54 11.20
N VAL A 53 7.97 5.22 11.22
CA VAL A 53 6.91 4.38 10.65
C VAL A 53 5.88 4.14 11.75
N VAL A 54 4.66 4.59 11.50
CA VAL A 54 3.54 4.55 12.42
C VAL A 54 2.52 3.53 11.93
N VAL A 55 2.28 2.53 12.76
CA VAL A 55 1.22 1.53 12.55
C VAL A 55 0.44 1.46 13.85
N ALA A 56 -0.85 1.76 13.81
CA ALA A 56 -1.67 1.66 15.01
C ALA A 56 -1.89 0.17 15.38
N PRO A 57 -1.95 -0.20 16.67
CA PRO A 57 -2.11 -1.60 17.08
C PRO A 57 -3.32 -2.29 16.45
N GLU A 58 -4.43 -1.58 16.26
CA GLU A 58 -5.62 -2.09 15.58
C GLU A 58 -5.40 -2.44 14.11
N GLU A 59 -4.46 -1.79 13.43
CA GLU A 59 -4.15 -2.03 12.02
C GLU A 59 -3.41 -3.37 11.79
N VAL A 60 -2.80 -3.93 12.82
CA VAL A 60 -2.11 -5.23 12.79
C VAL A 60 -2.88 -6.33 13.51
N THR A 61 -4.05 -6.03 14.06
CA THR A 61 -4.96 -7.03 14.60
C THR A 61 -5.56 -7.83 13.44
N LEU A 62 -5.30 -9.13 13.42
CA LEU A 62 -5.78 -10.00 12.36
C LEU A 62 -7.24 -10.39 12.60
N ASP A 63 -8.04 -10.34 11.56
CA ASP A 63 -9.36 -10.95 11.52
C ASP A 63 -9.24 -12.49 11.38
N PRO A 64 -10.31 -13.27 11.66
CA PRO A 64 -10.25 -14.74 11.61
C PRO A 64 -9.82 -15.33 10.27
N LEU A 65 -10.17 -14.70 9.14
CA LEU A 65 -9.78 -15.15 7.79
C LEU A 65 -8.28 -14.95 7.57
N SER A 66 -7.76 -13.79 7.99
CA SER A 66 -6.33 -13.47 7.94
C SER A 66 -5.50 -14.37 8.84
N GLU A 67 -5.99 -14.68 10.06
CA GLU A 67 -5.32 -15.64 10.94
C GLU A 67 -5.27 -17.05 10.34
N ALA A 68 -6.37 -17.52 9.78
CA ALA A 68 -6.43 -18.82 9.13
C ALA A 68 -5.46 -18.90 7.95
N TYR A 69 -5.37 -17.82 7.14
CA TYR A 69 -4.46 -17.73 6.03
C TYR A 69 -2.99 -17.82 6.46
N ILE A 70 -2.59 -17.09 7.50
CA ILE A 70 -1.22 -17.17 8.05
C ILE A 70 -0.92 -18.56 8.63
N LYS A 71 -1.86 -19.12 9.40
CA LYS A 71 -1.70 -20.46 10.03
C LYS A 71 -1.62 -21.61 9.02
N SER A 72 -2.14 -21.45 7.81
CA SER A 72 -2.07 -22.48 6.76
C SER A 72 -0.63 -22.80 6.28
N GLY A 73 0.34 -21.93 6.60
CA GLY A 73 1.73 -22.08 6.15
C GLY A 73 1.97 -21.76 4.68
N ALA A 74 0.91 -21.49 3.91
CA ALA A 74 1.01 -21.13 2.48
C ALA A 74 1.53 -19.70 2.26
N ALA A 75 1.63 -18.91 3.33
CA ALA A 75 1.82 -17.46 3.28
C ALA A 75 3.09 -17.00 4.04
N ASN A 76 4.22 -17.66 3.86
CA ASN A 76 5.46 -17.34 4.58
C ASN A 76 5.90 -15.87 4.47
N GLU A 77 5.73 -15.25 3.30
CA GLU A 77 6.07 -13.84 3.10
C GLU A 77 5.07 -12.92 3.82
N ALA A 78 3.78 -13.21 3.76
CA ALA A 78 2.75 -12.48 4.48
C ALA A 78 2.96 -12.55 6.00
N ALA A 79 3.34 -13.72 6.54
CA ALA A 79 3.66 -13.87 7.96
C ALA A 79 4.83 -12.98 8.39
N LYS A 80 5.91 -12.93 7.61
CA LYS A 80 7.06 -12.03 7.87
C LYS A 80 6.68 -10.56 7.80
N ASN A 81 5.80 -10.19 6.86
CA ASN A 81 5.32 -8.82 6.73
C ASN A 81 4.48 -8.42 7.95
N VAL A 82 3.57 -9.29 8.39
CA VAL A 82 2.78 -9.06 9.61
C VAL A 82 3.69 -8.92 10.83
N GLU A 83 4.68 -9.78 11.01
CA GLU A 83 5.66 -9.69 12.11
C GLU A 83 6.38 -8.34 12.10
N THR A 84 6.85 -7.89 10.93
CA THR A 84 7.52 -6.59 10.79
C THR A 84 6.57 -5.43 11.15
N LEU A 85 5.31 -5.47 10.70
CA LEU A 85 4.30 -4.46 10.98
C LEU A 85 3.91 -4.43 12.47
N VAL A 86 3.82 -5.60 13.12
CA VAL A 86 3.64 -5.71 14.59
C VAL A 86 4.82 -5.08 15.31
N GLY A 87 6.05 -5.30 14.83
CA GLY A 87 7.24 -4.62 15.35
C GLY A 87 7.13 -3.10 15.28
N TYR A 88 6.57 -2.55 14.19
CA TYR A 88 6.31 -1.11 14.08
C TYR A 88 5.22 -0.62 15.01
N ALA A 89 4.14 -1.40 15.21
CA ALA A 89 3.03 -1.04 16.09
C ALA A 89 3.41 -1.03 17.57
N THR A 90 4.42 -1.81 17.96
CA THR A 90 4.82 -1.99 19.36
C THR A 90 6.05 -1.17 19.78
N ARG A 91 6.85 -0.70 18.82
CA ARG A 91 8.04 0.09 19.16
C ARG A 91 7.68 1.53 19.55
N PRO A 92 8.43 2.14 20.51
CA PRO A 92 8.29 3.56 20.80
C PRO A 92 8.61 4.42 19.57
N LEU A 93 7.86 5.48 19.37
CA LEU A 93 8.16 6.48 18.35
C LEU A 93 9.34 7.36 18.81
N ALA A 94 10.23 7.68 17.88
CA ALA A 94 11.35 8.58 18.13
C ALA A 94 10.95 10.06 18.03
N HIS A 95 9.67 10.35 17.71
CA HIS A 95 9.10 11.69 17.50
C HIS A 95 9.85 12.51 16.43
N ARG A 96 10.17 11.85 15.32
CA ARG A 96 10.83 12.46 14.18
C ARG A 96 9.87 13.39 13.43
N ASP A 97 10.43 14.35 12.70
CA ASP A 97 9.66 15.36 11.95
C ASP A 97 8.78 14.79 10.84
N ARG A 98 9.12 13.61 10.33
CA ARG A 98 8.40 12.95 9.24
C ARG A 98 7.89 11.59 9.67
N GLN A 99 6.73 11.23 9.12
CA GLN A 99 6.06 9.99 9.44
C GLN A 99 5.57 9.29 8.17
N ILE A 100 5.71 7.96 8.14
CA ILE A 100 4.99 7.08 7.23
C ILE A 100 3.92 6.38 8.06
N ILE A 101 2.66 6.62 7.73
CA ILE A 101 1.50 6.09 8.44
C ILE A 101 0.88 5.01 7.58
N ILE A 102 0.89 3.76 8.05
CA ILE A 102 0.33 2.63 7.31
C ILE A 102 -1.06 2.34 7.86
N ARG A 103 -2.05 2.30 6.95
CA ARG A 103 -3.44 2.02 7.25
C ARG A 103 -3.93 0.84 6.41
N PHE A 104 -4.61 -0.09 7.05
CA PHE A 104 -5.22 -1.24 6.39
C PHE A 104 -6.74 -1.18 6.44
N LEU A 105 -7.39 -2.03 5.67
CA LEU A 105 -8.85 -2.11 5.59
C LEU A 105 -9.50 -0.76 5.31
N VAL A 106 -8.88 0.06 4.45
CA VAL A 106 -9.41 1.36 4.03
C VAL A 106 -9.33 1.51 2.52
N SER A 107 -10.39 2.05 1.93
CA SER A 107 -10.45 2.33 0.48
C SER A 107 -10.69 3.81 0.24
N PRO A 108 -9.93 4.46 -0.65
CA PRO A 108 -10.25 5.79 -1.14
C PRO A 108 -11.58 5.77 -1.91
N VAL A 109 -12.45 6.75 -1.63
CA VAL A 109 -13.73 6.89 -2.32
C VAL A 109 -13.89 8.23 -3.04
N GLU A 110 -13.20 9.26 -2.56
CA GLU A 110 -13.31 10.61 -3.14
C GLU A 110 -12.03 11.42 -2.85
N ILE A 111 -11.58 12.19 -3.82
CA ILE A 111 -10.55 13.23 -3.63
C ILE A 111 -11.27 14.57 -3.57
N ILE A 112 -11.03 15.33 -2.51
CA ILE A 112 -11.71 16.58 -2.21
C ILE A 112 -10.77 17.75 -2.49
N GLY A 113 -11.32 18.79 -3.09
CA GLY A 113 -10.67 20.04 -3.45
C GLY A 113 -11.22 20.60 -4.75
N THR A 114 -11.03 21.90 -4.99
CA THR A 114 -11.48 22.57 -6.21
C THR A 114 -10.31 22.78 -7.18
N ASP A 115 -9.33 23.56 -6.78
CA ASP A 115 -8.16 23.88 -7.61
C ASP A 115 -6.94 22.98 -7.29
N ARG A 116 -6.97 22.35 -6.14
CA ARG A 116 -5.94 21.45 -5.64
C ARG A 116 -6.52 20.39 -4.73
N VAL A 117 -5.76 19.35 -4.48
CA VAL A 117 -6.13 18.33 -3.47
C VAL A 117 -6.07 18.94 -2.08
N GLU A 118 -7.14 18.81 -1.31
CA GLU A 118 -7.26 19.30 0.07
C GLU A 118 -7.47 18.18 1.07
N ALA A 119 -8.19 17.13 0.66
CA ALA A 119 -8.41 15.95 1.47
C ALA A 119 -8.69 14.71 0.60
N ILE A 120 -8.59 13.54 1.22
CA ILE A 120 -9.09 12.29 0.68
C ILE A 120 -10.14 11.72 1.64
N LYS A 121 -11.30 11.34 1.10
CA LYS A 121 -12.32 10.59 1.83
C LYS A 121 -12.05 9.10 1.64
N ILE A 122 -11.98 8.38 2.73
CA ILE A 122 -11.81 6.93 2.75
C ILE A 122 -13.00 6.27 3.42
N VAL A 123 -13.23 5.00 3.11
CA VAL A 123 -14.21 4.14 3.77
C VAL A 123 -13.47 2.99 4.43
N LYS A 124 -13.87 2.61 5.64
CA LYS A 124 -13.40 1.39 6.29
C LYS A 124 -13.96 0.17 5.58
N ASN A 125 -13.16 -0.87 5.49
CA ASN A 125 -13.54 -2.15 4.91
C ASN A 125 -13.55 -3.23 6.00
N GLU A 126 -14.30 -4.28 5.71
CA GLU A 126 -14.18 -5.58 6.36
C GLU A 126 -13.83 -6.65 5.32
N LEU A 127 -13.20 -7.74 5.73
CA LEU A 127 -12.91 -8.86 4.84
C LEU A 127 -14.06 -9.87 4.85
N TYR A 128 -14.35 -10.43 3.69
CA TYR A 128 -15.28 -11.53 3.55
C TYR A 128 -14.74 -12.55 2.57
N GLU A 129 -15.13 -13.80 2.75
CA GLU A 129 -14.81 -14.87 1.84
C GLU A 129 -15.90 -14.99 0.76
N THR A 130 -15.47 -15.02 -0.49
CA THR A 130 -16.35 -15.23 -1.64
C THR A 130 -16.62 -16.73 -1.82
N TYR A 131 -17.66 -17.09 -2.61
CA TYR A 131 -18.03 -18.48 -2.87
C TYR A 131 -16.88 -19.35 -3.44
N ASP A 132 -15.96 -18.72 -4.17
CA ASP A 132 -14.76 -19.35 -4.74
C ASP A 132 -13.56 -19.38 -3.77
N GLY A 133 -13.78 -19.05 -2.48
CA GLY A 133 -12.75 -19.05 -1.43
C GLY A 133 -11.80 -17.85 -1.46
N ALA A 134 -12.03 -16.85 -2.31
CA ALA A 134 -11.19 -15.65 -2.33
C ALA A 134 -11.58 -14.66 -1.23
N VAL A 135 -10.59 -14.14 -0.51
CA VAL A 135 -10.81 -13.09 0.51
C VAL A 135 -10.83 -11.71 -0.14
N ARG A 136 -11.93 -10.99 0.02
CA ARG A 136 -12.15 -9.67 -0.59
C ARG A 136 -12.59 -8.63 0.43
N PRO A 137 -12.23 -7.34 0.23
CA PRO A 137 -12.73 -6.25 1.05
C PRO A 137 -14.12 -5.80 0.58
N ARG A 138 -14.98 -5.44 1.54
CA ARG A 138 -16.23 -4.71 1.27
C ARG A 138 -16.36 -3.50 2.20
N PRO A 139 -16.96 -2.39 1.75
CA PRO A 139 -17.15 -1.21 2.57
C PRO A 139 -18.11 -1.47 3.74
N THR A 140 -17.79 -0.91 4.90
CA THR A 140 -18.66 -0.96 6.10
C THR A 140 -19.67 0.21 6.14
N GLY A 141 -19.44 1.27 5.36
CA GLY A 141 -20.19 2.51 5.43
C GLY A 141 -19.64 3.53 6.43
N GLU A 142 -18.55 3.20 7.15
CA GLU A 142 -17.85 4.15 8.00
C GLU A 142 -16.82 4.94 7.19
N TYR A 143 -16.95 6.26 7.22
CA TYR A 143 -16.10 7.16 6.44
C TYR A 143 -15.18 7.99 7.34
N GLU A 144 -14.00 8.28 6.80
CA GLU A 144 -13.01 9.18 7.42
C GLU A 144 -12.50 10.17 6.36
N PHE A 145 -12.10 11.37 6.78
CA PHE A 145 -11.49 12.38 5.94
C PHE A 145 -10.06 12.62 6.41
N ILE A 146 -9.11 12.47 5.51
CA ILE A 146 -7.69 12.72 5.79
C ILE A 146 -7.26 13.96 5.02
N PRO A 147 -6.87 15.07 5.69
CA PRO A 147 -6.30 16.22 5.02
C PRO A 147 -4.98 15.86 4.34
N VAL A 148 -4.93 16.03 3.02
CA VAL A 148 -3.74 15.74 2.19
C VAL A 148 -3.64 16.77 1.06
N GLY A 149 -2.42 17.14 0.68
CA GLY A 149 -2.17 18.05 -0.44
C GLY A 149 -1.68 17.34 -1.72
N LEU A 150 -1.48 16.03 -1.66
CA LEU A 150 -1.01 15.24 -2.79
C LEU A 150 -1.50 13.80 -2.66
N VAL A 151 -1.93 13.21 -3.77
CA VAL A 151 -2.38 11.80 -3.82
C VAL A 151 -1.69 11.09 -4.98
N PHE A 152 -1.03 9.99 -4.69
CA PHE A 152 -0.50 9.05 -5.69
C PHE A 152 -1.38 7.80 -5.75
N ARG A 153 -1.75 7.42 -6.96
CA ARG A 153 -2.46 6.17 -7.21
C ARG A 153 -1.47 5.06 -7.54
N SER A 154 -1.35 4.08 -6.64
CA SER A 154 -0.51 2.90 -6.80
C SER A 154 -1.35 1.63 -6.63
N VAL A 155 -2.22 1.37 -7.61
CA VAL A 155 -3.22 0.28 -7.57
C VAL A 155 -2.94 -0.86 -8.55
N GLY A 156 -1.71 -0.95 -9.04
CA GLY A 156 -1.25 -1.88 -10.07
C GLY A 156 -1.28 -1.27 -11.47
N TYR A 157 -0.67 -1.99 -12.37
CA TYR A 157 -0.58 -1.62 -13.78
C TYR A 157 -1.64 -2.34 -14.59
N ARG A 158 -2.02 -1.73 -15.70
CA ARG A 158 -2.77 -2.34 -16.77
C ARG A 158 -1.94 -2.16 -18.05
N GLY A 159 -1.67 -3.26 -18.76
CA GLY A 159 -0.95 -3.20 -20.01
C GLY A 159 -1.74 -2.47 -21.09
N GLU A 160 -1.06 -2.00 -22.10
CA GLU A 160 -1.64 -1.48 -23.33
C GLU A 160 -1.46 -2.51 -24.44
N PRO A 161 -2.44 -2.64 -25.36
CA PRO A 161 -2.34 -3.57 -26.48
C PRO A 161 -1.19 -3.13 -27.41
N LEU A 162 -0.40 -4.09 -27.85
CA LEU A 162 0.58 -3.90 -28.90
C LEU A 162 0.02 -4.37 -30.24
N PRO A 163 0.31 -3.69 -31.36
CA PRO A 163 -0.12 -4.13 -32.68
C PRO A 163 0.30 -5.58 -32.95
N GLU A 164 -0.61 -6.37 -33.50
CA GLU A 164 -0.39 -7.78 -33.88
C GLU A 164 -0.09 -8.75 -32.74
N VAL A 165 -0.16 -8.30 -31.47
CA VAL A 165 0.01 -9.16 -30.29
C VAL A 165 -1.34 -9.40 -29.64
N PRO A 166 -1.74 -10.68 -29.39
CA PRO A 166 -2.98 -10.99 -28.68
C PRO A 166 -3.03 -10.27 -27.33
N PHE A 167 -4.17 -9.66 -27.03
CA PHE A 167 -4.37 -8.90 -25.80
C PHE A 167 -5.71 -9.20 -25.16
N ASN A 168 -5.72 -9.31 -23.84
CA ASN A 168 -6.93 -9.51 -23.06
C ASN A 168 -7.37 -8.18 -22.44
N ASP A 169 -8.33 -7.51 -23.05
CA ASP A 169 -8.84 -6.20 -22.59
C ASP A 169 -9.43 -6.25 -21.18
N LYS A 170 -10.04 -7.35 -20.79
CA LYS A 170 -10.62 -7.50 -19.46
C LYS A 170 -9.57 -7.46 -18.37
N TRP A 171 -8.45 -8.14 -18.57
CA TRP A 171 -7.38 -8.24 -17.60
C TRP A 171 -6.24 -7.23 -17.85
N GLY A 172 -6.20 -6.59 -19.03
CA GLY A 172 -5.13 -5.69 -19.41
C GLY A 172 -3.78 -6.39 -19.50
N THR A 173 -3.76 -7.59 -20.09
CA THR A 173 -2.57 -8.44 -20.14
C THR A 173 -2.43 -9.12 -21.49
N ILE A 174 -1.21 -9.47 -21.88
CA ILE A 174 -0.93 -10.34 -23.02
C ILE A 174 -1.13 -11.79 -22.53
N PRO A 175 -2.05 -12.57 -23.18
CA PRO A 175 -2.27 -13.99 -22.84
C PRO A 175 -0.98 -14.78 -23.04
N ASN A 176 -0.59 -15.54 -22.02
CA ASN A 176 0.62 -16.33 -22.11
C ASN A 176 0.53 -17.61 -21.29
N ASP A 177 1.32 -18.61 -21.69
CA ASP A 177 1.63 -19.79 -20.89
C ASP A 177 3.14 -19.78 -20.59
N ARG A 178 3.49 -19.65 -19.31
CA ARG A 178 4.87 -19.59 -18.80
C ARG A 178 5.76 -18.58 -19.55
N GLY A 179 5.19 -17.42 -19.88
CA GLY A 179 5.88 -16.36 -20.62
C GLY A 179 5.81 -16.48 -22.15
N ARG A 180 5.31 -17.60 -22.70
CA ARG A 180 5.07 -17.73 -24.14
C ARG A 180 3.71 -17.15 -24.50
N VAL A 181 3.69 -16.16 -25.37
CA VAL A 181 2.44 -15.55 -25.87
C VAL A 181 1.58 -16.59 -26.56
N LEU A 182 0.31 -16.62 -26.20
CA LEU A 182 -0.71 -17.48 -26.83
C LEU A 182 -1.27 -16.73 -28.05
N THR A 183 -1.15 -17.32 -29.22
CA THR A 183 -1.71 -16.83 -30.49
C THR A 183 -3.06 -17.47 -30.77
#